data_fe57c084f42b38604680d5287500d5ad
#
_entry.id   fe57c084f42b38604680d5287500d5ad
#
_cell.length_a   1.000
_cell.length_b   1.000
_cell.length_c   1.000
_cell.angle_alpha   90.00
_cell.angle_beta   90.00
_cell.angle_gamma   90.00
#
_symmetry.space_group_name_H-M   'P 1'
#
loop_
_entity.id
_entity.type
_entity.pdbx_description
1 polymer ?
#
loop_
_entity_poly.entity_id
_entity_poly.type
_entity_poly.pdbx_seq_one_letter_code
_entity_poly.pdbx_strand_id
1 'polypeptide(L)'
;MTTHVNRFVVGLNAENRSAVLRRGLTNVQSQEGLYWSATLWATEETPVNNTIDGDRSKTADPGNSLQPSPNGLICRALEIEPGSGFPMHHTDTLDCLTCVRGEIYLVTDTDEVLMQPGDTVIIRGVKHAWSNRSSAPCLLVGTNTDATPLGSANGTHMGRRTNKERIIR
;
A
#
# COMPACT_ATOMS: atom_id res chain seq x y z
N MET A 1 -14.60 -5.08 -15.10
CA MET A 1 -13.70 -6.23 -15.37
C MET A 1 -13.16 -6.71 -14.05
N THR A 2 -13.24 -7.99 -13.73
CA THR A 2 -12.71 -8.51 -12.47
C THR A 2 -11.19 -8.59 -12.61
N THR A 3 -10.47 -7.76 -11.89
CA THR A 3 -9.00 -7.79 -11.90
C THR A 3 -8.52 -8.99 -11.12
N HIS A 4 -7.89 -9.93 -11.79
CA HIS A 4 -7.36 -11.13 -11.13
C HIS A 4 -5.93 -10.88 -10.67
N VAL A 5 -5.76 -10.44 -9.42
CA VAL A 5 -4.50 -10.54 -8.70
C VAL A 5 -4.51 -11.87 -7.96
N ASN A 6 -3.55 -12.74 -8.25
CA ASN A 6 -3.37 -13.98 -7.51
C ASN A 6 -2.35 -13.75 -6.38
N ARG A 7 -2.74 -14.09 -5.16
CA ARG A 7 -1.83 -14.10 -4.01
C ARG A 7 -1.53 -15.54 -3.63
N PHE A 8 -0.26 -15.83 -3.39
CA PHE A 8 0.21 -17.11 -2.86
C PHE A 8 1.03 -16.83 -1.61
N VAL A 9 0.73 -17.50 -0.51
CA VAL A 9 1.53 -17.47 0.72
C VAL A 9 2.26 -18.78 0.85
N VAL A 10 3.57 -18.70 0.98
CA VAL A 10 4.47 -19.86 1.10
C VAL A 10 5.05 -19.89 2.51
N GLY A 11 5.14 -21.03 3.10
CA GLY A 11 5.68 -21.26 4.43
C GLY A 11 5.93 -22.74 4.71
N LEU A 12 6.11 -23.10 5.97
CA LEU A 12 6.32 -24.49 6.36
C LEU A 12 4.97 -25.17 6.63
N ASN A 13 4.79 -26.37 6.10
CA ASN A 13 3.66 -27.24 6.43
C ASN A 13 3.89 -28.02 7.73
N ALA A 14 2.95 -28.89 8.11
CA ALA A 14 3.03 -29.70 9.33
C ALA A 14 4.25 -30.64 9.38
N GLU A 15 4.79 -31.02 8.22
CA GLU A 15 5.98 -31.86 8.08
C GLU A 15 7.28 -31.03 8.00
N ASN A 16 7.24 -29.74 8.36
CA ASN A 16 8.35 -28.80 8.33
C ASN A 16 9.00 -28.67 6.93
N ARG A 17 8.18 -28.74 5.88
CA ARG A 17 8.60 -28.60 4.48
C ARG A 17 7.97 -27.35 3.87
N SER A 18 8.70 -26.67 3.00
CA SER A 18 8.17 -25.52 2.28
C SER A 18 6.98 -25.91 1.40
N ALA A 19 5.89 -25.15 1.50
CA ALA A 19 4.65 -25.43 0.78
C ALA A 19 3.88 -24.13 0.52
N VAL A 20 2.97 -24.16 -0.46
CA VAL A 20 1.99 -23.11 -0.65
C VAL A 20 0.87 -23.32 0.37
N LEU A 21 0.85 -22.47 1.40
CA LEU A 21 -0.08 -22.59 2.51
C LEU A 21 -1.44 -21.97 2.20
N ARG A 22 -1.45 -20.88 1.42
CA ARG A 22 -2.68 -20.13 1.11
C ARG A 22 -2.69 -19.64 -0.33
N ARG A 23 -3.89 -19.54 -0.89
CA ARG A 23 -4.14 -19.00 -2.23
C ARG A 23 -5.32 -18.02 -2.16
N GLY A 24 -5.31 -17.03 -3.06
CA GLY A 24 -6.39 -16.07 -3.23
C GLY A 24 -6.27 -14.85 -2.32
N LEU A 25 -7.13 -13.89 -2.58
CA LEU A 25 -7.22 -12.63 -1.85
C LEU A 25 -8.18 -12.75 -0.67
N THR A 26 -7.84 -12.08 0.40
CA THR A 26 -8.71 -11.80 1.55
C THR A 26 -8.61 -10.31 1.83
N ASN A 27 -9.50 -9.70 2.55
CA ASN A 27 -9.48 -8.27 2.86
C ASN A 27 -9.44 -7.37 1.60
N VAL A 28 -10.44 -7.56 0.73
CA VAL A 28 -10.65 -6.74 -0.47
C VAL A 28 -11.59 -5.59 -0.12
N GLN A 29 -11.24 -4.40 -0.55
CA GLN A 29 -12.06 -3.19 -0.45
C GLN A 29 -12.26 -2.61 -1.84
N SER A 30 -13.43 -2.01 -2.09
CA SER A 30 -13.70 -1.34 -3.35
C SER A 30 -14.67 -0.20 -3.17
N GLN A 31 -14.54 0.81 -4.01
CA GLN A 31 -15.53 1.84 -4.22
C GLN A 31 -15.83 1.90 -5.72
N GLU A 32 -17.07 1.63 -6.08
CA GLU A 32 -17.51 1.52 -7.47
C GLU A 32 -17.15 2.78 -8.26
N GLY A 33 -16.58 2.59 -9.46
CA GLY A 33 -16.15 3.67 -10.35
C GLY A 33 -14.89 4.41 -9.90
N LEU A 34 -14.29 4.09 -8.76
CA LEU A 34 -13.11 4.77 -8.24
C LEU A 34 -11.90 3.85 -8.11
N TYR A 35 -12.02 2.82 -7.28
CA TYR A 35 -10.89 1.93 -7.04
C TYR A 35 -11.30 0.57 -6.49
N TRP A 36 -10.35 -0.36 -6.58
CA TRP A 36 -10.34 -1.64 -5.87
C TRP A 36 -8.98 -1.83 -5.21
N SER A 37 -8.95 -2.34 -4.00
CA SER A 37 -7.70 -2.64 -3.30
C SER A 37 -7.78 -3.94 -2.51
N ALA A 38 -6.62 -4.57 -2.30
CA ALA A 38 -6.48 -5.71 -1.41
C ALA A 38 -5.19 -5.62 -0.61
N THR A 39 -5.26 -5.89 0.68
CA THR A 39 -4.08 -6.16 1.49
C THR A 39 -3.59 -7.57 1.19
N LEU A 40 -2.41 -7.68 0.62
CA LEU A 40 -1.79 -8.95 0.31
C LEU A 40 -1.11 -9.56 1.54
N TRP A 41 -0.46 -8.74 2.35
CA TRP A 41 0.21 -9.11 3.60
C TRP A 41 0.38 -7.88 4.48
N ALA A 42 0.45 -8.08 5.79
CA ALA A 42 0.79 -7.04 6.75
C ALA A 42 1.68 -7.59 7.86
N THR A 43 2.54 -6.74 8.42
CA THR A 43 3.35 -7.05 9.60
C THR A 43 3.18 -5.96 10.64
N GLU A 44 3.46 -6.29 11.90
CA GLU A 44 3.34 -5.38 13.03
C GLU A 44 4.69 -5.11 13.71
N GLU A 45 5.76 -5.69 13.16
CA GLU A 45 7.11 -5.60 13.73
C GLU A 45 8.19 -5.72 12.68
N THR A 46 9.37 -5.20 12.99
CA THR A 46 10.62 -5.38 12.23
C THR A 46 11.75 -5.65 13.24
N PRO A 47 12.54 -6.75 13.11
CA PRO A 47 12.41 -7.78 12.07
C PRO A 47 11.11 -8.59 12.19
N VAL A 48 10.61 -9.06 11.05
CA VAL A 48 9.36 -9.82 10.97
C VAL A 48 9.54 -11.20 11.60
N ASN A 49 8.61 -11.59 12.48
CA ASN A 49 8.57 -12.93 13.02
C ASN A 49 7.82 -13.88 12.08
N ASN A 50 8.56 -14.66 11.30
CA ASN A 50 8.01 -15.62 10.36
C ASN A 50 7.48 -16.92 11.01
N THR A 51 7.62 -17.08 12.35
CA THR A 51 7.07 -18.24 13.06
C THR A 51 5.59 -18.05 13.42
N ILE A 52 5.06 -16.82 13.32
CA ILE A 52 3.66 -16.54 13.58
C ILE A 52 2.81 -17.10 12.44
N ASP A 53 1.96 -18.07 12.78
CA ASP A 53 1.02 -18.67 11.84
C ASP A 53 -0.20 -17.77 11.59
N GLY A 54 -0.89 -18.00 10.48
CA GLY A 54 -2.11 -17.30 10.14
C GLY A 54 -2.05 -16.48 8.85
N ASP A 55 -3.18 -15.89 8.48
CA ASP A 55 -3.30 -15.00 7.34
C ASP A 55 -3.19 -13.54 7.79
N ARG A 56 -1.99 -12.99 7.64
CA ARG A 56 -1.65 -11.63 8.09
C ARG A 56 -2.28 -10.53 7.24
N SER A 57 -2.92 -10.84 6.10
CA SER A 57 -3.65 -9.83 5.34
C SER A 57 -4.86 -9.26 6.09
N LYS A 58 -5.30 -9.95 7.16
CA LYS A 58 -6.44 -9.55 7.99
C LYS A 58 -6.07 -8.61 9.14
N THR A 59 -4.80 -8.45 9.44
CA THR A 59 -4.33 -7.62 10.57
C THR A 59 -4.29 -6.13 10.23
N ALA A 60 -4.35 -5.78 8.95
CA ALA A 60 -4.52 -4.39 8.55
C ALA A 60 -5.91 -3.91 8.97
N ASP A 61 -5.97 -2.82 9.74
CA ASP A 61 -7.22 -2.22 10.19
C ASP A 61 -8.10 -1.84 8.99
N PRO A 62 -9.31 -2.40 8.85
CA PRO A 62 -10.23 -2.07 7.75
C PRO A 62 -10.64 -0.60 7.73
N GLY A 63 -10.55 0.11 8.86
CA GLY A 63 -10.91 1.52 8.99
C GLY A 63 -9.79 2.51 8.63
N ASN A 64 -8.54 2.05 8.51
CA ASN A 64 -7.38 2.91 8.24
C ASN A 64 -6.35 2.20 7.35
N SER A 65 -6.78 1.87 6.16
CA SER A 65 -6.08 0.96 5.25
C SER A 65 -4.78 1.50 4.63
N LEU A 66 -4.42 2.75 4.85
CA LEU A 66 -3.26 3.36 4.19
C LEU A 66 -1.98 3.29 5.03
N GLN A 67 -2.09 3.10 6.35
CA GLN A 67 -0.93 3.11 7.23
C GLN A 67 -0.72 1.76 7.91
N PRO A 68 0.52 1.24 7.93
CA PRO A 68 0.87 0.07 8.71
C PRO A 68 0.85 0.36 10.21
N SER A 69 0.82 -0.70 11.01
CA SER A 69 1.11 -0.62 12.44
C SER A 69 2.52 -0.05 12.66
N PRO A 70 2.80 0.55 13.82
CA PRO A 70 4.15 0.97 14.18
C PRO A 70 5.18 -0.15 14.03
N ASN A 71 6.29 0.14 13.34
CA ASN A 71 7.35 -0.80 12.93
C ASN A 71 6.89 -1.90 11.95
N GLY A 72 5.70 -1.79 11.38
CA GLY A 72 5.16 -2.75 10.45
C GLY A 72 5.24 -2.32 8.99
N LEU A 73 4.72 -3.16 8.12
CA LEU A 73 4.48 -2.86 6.72
C LEU A 73 3.14 -3.42 6.26
N ILE A 74 2.62 -2.84 5.18
CA ILE A 74 1.50 -3.38 4.43
C ILE A 74 1.96 -3.60 2.99
N CYS A 75 1.80 -4.82 2.48
CA CYS A 75 1.88 -5.12 1.05
C CYS A 75 0.47 -5.12 0.48
N ARG A 76 0.25 -4.38 -0.61
CA ARG A 76 -1.08 -4.25 -1.22
C ARG A 76 -1.07 -4.26 -2.74
N ALA A 77 -2.22 -4.58 -3.30
CA ALA A 77 -2.59 -4.27 -4.67
C ALA A 77 -3.65 -3.17 -4.66
N LEU A 78 -3.54 -2.21 -5.56
CA LEU A 78 -4.47 -1.09 -5.72
C LEU A 78 -4.73 -0.88 -7.20
N GLU A 79 -5.98 -0.99 -7.62
CA GLU A 79 -6.41 -0.65 -8.97
C GLU A 79 -7.25 0.62 -8.94
N ILE A 80 -6.92 1.56 -9.81
CA ILE A 80 -7.58 2.86 -9.92
C ILE A 80 -8.27 2.93 -11.27
N GLU A 81 -9.57 3.20 -11.24
CA GLU A 81 -10.40 3.23 -12.43
C GLU A 81 -10.10 4.43 -13.34
N PRO A 82 -10.45 4.35 -14.64
CA PRO A 82 -10.31 5.45 -15.58
C PRO A 82 -10.97 6.74 -15.07
N GLY A 83 -10.28 7.87 -15.21
CA GLY A 83 -10.77 9.19 -14.82
C GLY A 83 -10.87 9.42 -13.31
N SER A 84 -10.41 8.46 -12.49
CA SER A 84 -10.40 8.56 -11.04
C SER A 84 -8.99 8.72 -10.47
N GLY A 85 -8.88 8.81 -9.14
CA GLY A 85 -7.61 8.96 -8.45
C GLY A 85 -7.78 9.20 -6.96
N PHE A 86 -6.70 9.57 -6.32
CA PHE A 86 -6.69 10.00 -4.92
C PHE A 86 -6.20 11.44 -4.82
N PRO A 87 -6.89 12.29 -4.06
CA PRO A 87 -6.50 13.68 -3.88
C PRO A 87 -5.14 13.78 -3.16
N MET A 88 -4.57 14.97 -3.13
CA MET A 88 -3.32 15.26 -2.45
C MET A 88 -3.38 14.84 -0.98
N HIS A 89 -2.52 13.93 -0.58
CA HIS A 89 -2.42 13.39 0.78
C HIS A 89 -0.97 13.02 1.10
N HIS A 90 -0.70 12.71 2.35
CA HIS A 90 0.58 12.12 2.77
C HIS A 90 0.34 11.06 3.85
N THR A 91 1.29 10.16 3.96
CA THR A 91 1.35 9.12 4.99
C THR A 91 2.74 9.15 5.64
N ASP A 92 2.83 8.80 6.92
CA ASP A 92 4.12 8.64 7.60
C ASP A 92 4.74 7.27 7.25
N THR A 93 4.97 7.06 5.95
CA THR A 93 5.45 5.78 5.39
C THR A 93 6.56 6.00 4.37
N LEU A 94 7.35 4.96 4.19
CA LEU A 94 8.14 4.77 2.98
C LEU A 94 7.36 3.83 2.07
N ASP A 95 6.91 4.37 0.94
CA ASP A 95 6.16 3.58 -0.04
C ASP A 95 7.05 3.17 -1.19
N CYS A 96 6.92 1.91 -1.61
CA CYS A 96 7.53 1.37 -2.81
C CYS A 96 6.42 0.76 -3.66
N LEU A 97 6.03 1.42 -4.75
CA LEU A 97 4.89 1.02 -5.58
C LEU A 97 5.32 0.87 -7.04
N THR A 98 4.94 -0.25 -7.64
CA THR A 98 5.22 -0.56 -9.04
C THR A 98 3.92 -0.52 -9.84
N CYS A 99 3.93 0.16 -10.99
CA CYS A 99 2.88 0.05 -11.98
C CYS A 99 2.98 -1.30 -12.68
N VAL A 100 1.95 -2.14 -12.54
CA VAL A 100 1.92 -3.50 -13.11
C VAL A 100 1.16 -3.52 -14.44
N ARG A 101 0.12 -2.68 -14.55
CA ARG A 101 -0.75 -2.60 -15.72
C ARG A 101 -1.40 -1.22 -15.80
N GLY A 102 -1.71 -0.78 -17.02
CA GLY A 102 -2.27 0.55 -17.25
C GLY A 102 -1.22 1.63 -17.11
N GLU A 103 -1.67 2.85 -16.88
CA GLU A 103 -0.80 4.00 -16.64
C GLU A 103 -1.46 4.96 -15.65
N ILE A 104 -0.66 5.73 -14.93
CA ILE A 104 -1.15 6.67 -13.93
C ILE A 104 -0.19 7.82 -13.71
N TYR A 105 -0.71 9.01 -13.48
CA TYR A 105 0.10 10.14 -13.02
C TYR A 105 0.26 10.11 -11.51
N LEU A 106 1.52 10.18 -11.07
CA LEU A 106 1.88 10.62 -9.73
C LEU A 106 2.09 12.12 -9.77
N VAL A 107 1.37 12.83 -8.91
CA VAL A 107 1.41 14.29 -8.83
C VAL A 107 1.96 14.71 -7.48
N THR A 108 2.92 15.63 -7.46
CA THR A 108 3.50 16.26 -6.27
C THR A 108 3.14 17.76 -6.25
N ASP A 109 3.64 18.51 -5.27
CA ASP A 109 3.40 19.95 -5.20
C ASP A 109 4.00 20.72 -6.41
N THR A 110 5.08 20.20 -7.03
CA THR A 110 5.84 20.90 -8.08
C THR A 110 5.92 20.15 -9.40
N ASP A 111 5.72 18.83 -9.39
CA ASP A 111 5.99 17.97 -10.53
C ASP A 111 4.90 16.91 -10.70
N GLU A 112 4.81 16.39 -11.90
CA GLU A 112 4.05 15.17 -12.17
C GLU A 112 4.84 14.21 -13.04
N VAL A 113 4.64 12.91 -12.82
CA VAL A 113 5.29 11.82 -13.55
C VAL A 113 4.24 10.84 -14.04
N LEU A 114 4.26 10.50 -15.31
CA LEU A 114 3.50 9.38 -15.85
C LEU A 114 4.25 8.09 -15.55
N MET A 115 3.60 7.19 -14.83
CA MET A 115 4.08 5.84 -14.58
C MET A 115 3.42 4.86 -15.54
N GLN A 116 4.23 3.99 -16.12
CA GLN A 116 3.83 2.93 -17.05
C GLN A 116 4.24 1.55 -16.49
N PRO A 117 3.75 0.43 -17.05
CA PRO A 117 4.09 -0.91 -16.57
C PRO A 117 5.59 -1.15 -16.48
N GLY A 118 6.05 -1.53 -15.28
CA GLY A 118 7.47 -1.71 -14.91
C GLY A 118 8.07 -0.53 -14.16
N ASP A 119 7.48 0.66 -14.21
CA ASP A 119 7.97 1.80 -13.44
C ASP A 119 7.69 1.61 -11.96
N THR A 120 8.65 2.00 -11.14
CA THR A 120 8.55 1.93 -9.68
C THR A 120 8.83 3.30 -9.07
N VAL A 121 7.96 3.73 -8.17
CA VAL A 121 8.12 4.95 -7.41
C VAL A 121 8.46 4.66 -5.96
N ILE A 122 9.33 5.49 -5.38
CA ILE A 122 9.62 5.52 -3.95
C ILE A 122 9.09 6.85 -3.39
N ILE A 123 8.10 6.77 -2.49
CA ILE A 123 7.50 7.95 -1.86
C ILE A 123 7.94 7.98 -0.38
N ARG A 124 8.62 9.05 -0.02
CA ARG A 124 9.27 9.21 1.30
C ARG A 124 8.44 10.09 2.23
N GLY A 125 7.16 9.75 2.47
CA GLY A 125 6.29 10.48 3.40
C GLY A 125 5.96 11.91 2.95
N VAL A 126 6.02 12.20 1.66
CA VAL A 126 5.70 13.52 1.09
C VAL A 126 4.27 13.57 0.56
N LYS A 127 3.75 14.78 0.40
CA LYS A 127 2.44 15.00 -0.25
C LYS A 127 2.48 14.52 -1.69
N HIS A 128 1.47 13.76 -2.07
CA HIS A 128 1.28 13.27 -3.42
C HIS A 128 -0.20 12.99 -3.71
N ALA A 129 -0.52 12.93 -5.00
CA ALA A 129 -1.83 12.53 -5.50
C ALA A 129 -1.67 11.49 -6.61
N TRP A 130 -2.71 10.73 -6.85
CA TRP A 130 -2.80 9.81 -7.98
C TRP A 130 -3.89 10.26 -8.93
N SER A 131 -3.64 10.20 -10.24
CA SER A 131 -4.60 10.60 -11.27
C SER A 131 -4.50 9.65 -12.47
N ASN A 132 -5.49 8.79 -12.62
CA ASN A 132 -5.63 7.95 -13.81
C ASN A 132 -6.39 8.73 -14.90
N ARG A 133 -5.64 9.34 -15.82
CA ARG A 133 -6.17 10.12 -16.93
C ARG A 133 -6.36 9.29 -18.21
N SER A 134 -6.10 8.00 -18.13
CA SER A 134 -6.23 7.05 -19.23
C SER A 134 -7.65 6.51 -19.38
N SER A 135 -7.89 5.71 -20.41
CA SER A 135 -9.15 5.03 -20.64
C SER A 135 -9.20 3.60 -20.07
N ALA A 136 -8.15 3.17 -19.37
CA ALA A 136 -8.05 1.82 -18.81
C ALA A 136 -7.72 1.87 -17.31
N PRO A 137 -8.13 0.86 -16.49
CA PRO A 137 -7.72 0.78 -15.11
C PRO A 137 -6.19 0.64 -14.95
N CYS A 138 -5.62 1.29 -13.93
CA CYS A 138 -4.22 1.16 -13.56
C CYS A 138 -4.07 0.33 -12.30
N LEU A 139 -3.25 -0.71 -12.36
CA LEU A 139 -2.91 -1.57 -11.22
C LEU A 139 -1.53 -1.23 -10.69
N LEU A 140 -1.47 -0.83 -9.43
CA LEU A 140 -0.26 -0.67 -8.63
C LEU A 140 -0.12 -1.81 -7.63
N VAL A 141 1.09 -2.31 -7.44
CA VAL A 141 1.41 -3.28 -6.39
C VAL A 141 2.66 -2.81 -5.65
N GLY A 142 2.64 -2.91 -4.33
CA GLY A 142 3.82 -2.53 -3.56
C GLY A 142 3.62 -2.56 -2.05
N THR A 143 4.51 -1.89 -1.34
CA THR A 143 4.56 -1.85 0.11
C THR A 143 4.51 -0.43 0.65
N ASN A 144 3.83 -0.27 1.77
CA ASN A 144 3.90 0.90 2.64
C ASN A 144 4.55 0.45 3.96
N THR A 145 5.73 0.96 4.27
CA THR A 145 6.47 0.62 5.49
C THR A 145 6.38 1.80 6.46
N ASP A 146 6.09 1.51 7.74
CA ASP A 146 6.07 2.55 8.78
C ASP A 146 7.40 3.31 8.80
N ALA A 147 7.35 4.63 8.83
CA ALA A 147 8.52 5.47 8.77
C ALA A 147 8.41 6.66 9.75
N THR A 148 9.56 7.18 10.14
CA THR A 148 9.62 8.43 10.87
C THR A 148 9.11 9.56 9.98
N PRO A 149 8.13 10.36 10.44
CA PRO A 149 7.63 11.50 9.67
C PRO A 149 8.77 12.42 9.25
N LEU A 150 8.67 12.98 8.04
CA LEU A 150 9.56 14.07 7.64
C LEU A 150 9.32 15.24 8.60
N GLY A 151 10.31 15.56 9.41
CA GLY A 151 10.28 16.72 10.28
C GLY A 151 10.16 18.02 9.48
N SER A 152 9.57 19.07 10.07
CA SER A 152 9.79 20.42 9.56
C SER A 152 11.30 20.71 9.55
N ALA A 153 11.76 21.55 8.62
CA ALA A 153 13.18 21.85 8.37
C ALA A 153 13.98 22.29 9.61
N ASN A 154 13.37 22.47 10.75
CA ASN A 154 13.96 22.90 12.01
C ASN A 154 14.26 21.77 13.02
N GLY A 155 14.27 20.51 12.62
CA GLY A 155 14.76 19.41 13.46
C GLY A 155 13.95 19.11 14.72
N THR A 156 12.76 19.68 14.88
CA THR A 156 11.88 19.34 16.00
C THR A 156 11.24 17.98 15.73
N HIS A 157 11.68 16.97 16.45
CA HIS A 157 10.96 15.68 16.48
C HIS A 157 9.53 15.93 16.92
N MET A 158 8.62 16.02 15.98
CA MET A 158 7.21 15.87 16.32
C MET A 158 6.99 14.42 16.69
N GLY A 159 6.63 14.19 17.96
CA GLY A 159 6.36 12.86 18.47
C GLY A 159 5.37 12.12 17.57
N ARG A 160 5.46 10.80 17.54
CA ARG A 160 4.50 9.91 16.84
C ARG A 160 3.09 10.39 17.12
N ARG A 161 2.39 10.86 16.10
CA ARG A 161 0.98 11.22 16.22
C ARG A 161 0.19 9.94 16.53
N THR A 162 -0.73 10.03 17.46
CA THR A 162 -1.67 8.94 17.73
C THR A 162 -2.57 8.73 16.51
N ASN A 163 -3.11 7.51 16.33
CA ASN A 163 -3.94 7.17 15.17
C ASN A 163 -5.10 8.14 14.90
N LYS A 164 -5.59 8.87 15.92
CA LYS A 164 -6.65 9.88 15.78
C LYS A 164 -6.21 11.19 15.09
N GLU A 165 -4.92 11.50 15.08
CA GLU A 165 -4.37 12.74 14.50
C GLU A 165 -3.82 12.57 13.09
N ARG A 166 -3.74 11.32 12.59
CA ARG A 166 -3.18 10.96 11.28
C ARG A 166 -4.13 11.17 10.11
N ILE A 167 -5.41 11.35 10.37
CA ILE A 167 -6.41 11.65 9.33
C ILE A 167 -6.47 13.16 9.19
N ILE A 168 -5.73 13.72 8.26
CA ILE A 168 -5.89 15.12 7.89
C ILE A 168 -7.07 15.22 6.93
N ARG A 169 -7.97 16.11 7.30
CA ARG A 169 -9.17 16.50 6.55
C ARG A 169 -8.83 17.04 5.17
#